data_faca06a6992229ffa0a1e75c5b6c241f
#
_entry.id   faca06a6992229ffa0a1e75c5b6c241f
#
_cell.length_a   1.000
_cell.length_b   1.000
_cell.length_c   1.000
_cell.angle_alpha   90.00
_cell.angle_beta   90.00
_cell.angle_gamma   90.00
#
_symmetry.space_group_name_H-M   'P 1'
#
loop_
_entity.id
_entity.type
_entity.pdbx_description
1 polymer ?
#
loop_
_entity_poly.entity_id
_entity_poly.type
_entity_poly.pdbx_seq_one_letter_code
_entity_poly.pdbx_strand_id
1 'polypeptide(L)'
;WVSLEHKPGRKLPGTWELVEVAPGQLACIHSARANRVIGAALAEGRITPLADYPQQRAEVKLPELASRFDFLLSGAEQPDCVVEVKSVTLALGEGVGAFPDAVSQRGQKHLRELIEVVRGGRRACLLFCVMHSGISQVRPADEIDPEYGRLLREAAAAGVEVLAWSVWPEPEGLRVRGALPVSL
;
A
#
# COMPACT_ATOMS: atom_id res chain seq x y z
N TRP A 1 -1.23 -20.97 -5.12
CA TRP A 1 -2.64 -20.88 -5.54
C TRP A 1 -2.76 -20.01 -6.77
N VAL A 2 -3.61 -20.45 -7.67
CA VAL A 2 -3.85 -19.78 -8.96
C VAL A 2 -5.36 -19.55 -9.08
N SER A 3 -5.78 -18.30 -9.35
CA SER A 3 -7.14 -18.04 -9.78
C SER A 3 -7.28 -18.34 -11.27
N LEU A 4 -8.36 -19.02 -11.64
CA LEU A 4 -8.68 -19.28 -13.05
C LEU A 4 -9.79 -18.31 -13.48
N GLU A 5 -9.51 -17.51 -14.48
CA GLU A 5 -10.47 -16.57 -15.03
C GLU A 5 -10.41 -16.62 -16.56
N HIS A 6 -11.53 -16.97 -17.18
CA HIS A 6 -11.62 -17.03 -18.63
C HIS A 6 -11.99 -15.63 -19.17
N LYS A 7 -10.97 -14.90 -19.65
CA LYS A 7 -11.18 -13.59 -20.32
C LYS A 7 -10.77 -13.68 -21.78
N PRO A 8 -11.62 -13.24 -22.73
CA PRO A 8 -11.23 -13.15 -24.14
C PRO A 8 -9.95 -12.34 -24.32
N GLY A 9 -9.02 -12.85 -25.14
CA GLY A 9 -7.74 -12.20 -25.45
C GLY A 9 -6.62 -12.40 -24.42
N ARG A 10 -6.86 -13.09 -23.31
CA ARG A 10 -5.83 -13.43 -22.34
C ARG A 10 -5.05 -14.68 -22.79
N LYS A 11 -3.69 -14.61 -22.81
CA LYS A 11 -2.83 -15.74 -23.21
C LYS A 11 -2.90 -16.92 -22.24
N LEU A 12 -3.03 -16.64 -20.93
CA LEU A 12 -3.06 -17.67 -19.89
C LEU A 12 -4.35 -17.52 -19.07
N PRO A 13 -5.07 -18.62 -18.77
CA PRO A 13 -6.33 -18.56 -18.02
C PRO A 13 -6.14 -18.32 -16.52
N GLY A 14 -4.90 -18.49 -16.02
CA GLY A 14 -4.59 -18.39 -14.59
C GLY A 14 -3.83 -17.12 -14.21
N THR A 15 -4.09 -16.64 -13.01
CA THR A 15 -3.26 -15.64 -12.31
C THR A 15 -2.68 -16.28 -11.06
N TRP A 16 -1.38 -16.19 -10.87
CA TRP A 16 -0.77 -16.63 -9.63
C TRP A 16 -1.11 -15.60 -8.52
N GLU A 17 -1.84 -16.04 -7.53
CA GLU A 17 -2.37 -15.18 -6.47
C GLU A 17 -1.55 -15.32 -5.18
N LEU A 18 -1.39 -16.56 -4.71
CA LEU A 18 -0.76 -16.85 -3.42
C LEU A 18 0.38 -17.84 -3.58
N VAL A 19 1.37 -17.69 -2.72
CA VAL A 19 2.48 -18.62 -2.54
C VAL A 19 2.66 -18.92 -1.06
N GLU A 20 2.97 -20.18 -0.73
CA GLU A 20 3.47 -20.54 0.58
C GLU A 20 4.99 -20.36 0.57
N VAL A 21 5.47 -19.39 1.34
CA VAL A 21 6.90 -18.99 1.36
C VAL A 21 7.67 -19.69 2.45
N ALA A 22 6.98 -20.18 3.48
CA ALA A 22 7.49 -21.06 4.54
C ALA A 22 6.30 -21.86 5.10
N PRO A 23 6.52 -22.96 5.83
CA PRO A 23 5.43 -23.76 6.37
C PRO A 23 4.40 -22.91 7.14
N GLY A 24 3.16 -22.89 6.64
CA GLY A 24 2.06 -22.08 7.19
C GLY A 24 2.13 -20.58 6.94
N GLN A 25 3.11 -20.09 6.18
CA GLN A 25 3.23 -18.68 5.83
C GLN A 25 2.87 -18.42 4.37
N LEU A 26 1.84 -17.65 4.15
CA LEU A 26 1.33 -17.29 2.83
C LEU A 26 1.67 -15.84 2.48
N ALA A 27 1.98 -15.61 1.21
CA ALA A 27 2.09 -14.28 0.62
C ALA A 27 1.18 -14.15 -0.61
N CYS A 28 0.49 -13.03 -0.75
CA CYS A 28 -0.22 -12.69 -1.97
C CYS A 28 0.71 -11.90 -2.90
N ILE A 29 1.14 -12.54 -3.99
CA ILE A 29 2.10 -11.98 -4.94
C ILE A 29 1.43 -11.19 -6.07
N HIS A 30 0.11 -11.20 -6.15
CA HIS A 30 -0.65 -10.40 -7.11
C HIS A 30 -0.86 -8.98 -6.55
N SER A 31 0.12 -8.09 -6.77
CA SER A 31 0.15 -6.73 -6.20
C SER A 31 -1.11 -5.90 -6.50
N ALA A 32 -1.79 -6.11 -7.64
CA ALA A 32 -3.04 -5.41 -7.97
C ALA A 32 -4.19 -5.69 -6.97
N ARG A 33 -4.06 -6.72 -6.13
CA ARG A 33 -5.01 -7.00 -5.05
C ARG A 33 -4.92 -5.98 -3.91
N ALA A 34 -3.76 -5.34 -3.71
CA ALA A 34 -3.55 -4.36 -2.64
C ALA A 34 -4.57 -3.22 -2.73
N ASN A 35 -4.69 -2.57 -3.90
CA ASN A 35 -5.63 -1.46 -4.08
C ASN A 35 -7.09 -1.90 -3.88
N ARG A 36 -7.43 -3.11 -4.31
CA ARG A 36 -8.79 -3.63 -4.14
C ARG A 36 -9.15 -3.88 -2.67
N VAL A 37 -8.25 -4.52 -1.92
CA VAL A 37 -8.52 -4.83 -0.51
C VAL A 37 -8.45 -3.59 0.36
N ILE A 38 -7.52 -2.67 0.10
CA ILE A 38 -7.44 -1.39 0.81
C ILE A 38 -8.66 -0.52 0.49
N GLY A 39 -9.09 -0.45 -0.78
CA GLY A 39 -10.28 0.30 -1.16
C GLY A 39 -11.55 -0.19 -0.43
N ALA A 40 -11.73 -1.50 -0.28
CA ALA A 40 -12.81 -2.06 0.51
C ALA A 40 -12.68 -1.72 2.01
N ALA A 41 -11.46 -1.82 2.55
CA ALA A 41 -11.20 -1.52 3.96
C ALA A 41 -11.42 -0.02 4.30
N LEU A 42 -11.07 0.89 3.38
CA LEU A 42 -11.37 2.33 3.51
C LEU A 42 -12.88 2.57 3.53
N ALA A 43 -13.62 1.98 2.56
CA ALA A 43 -15.08 2.12 2.47
C ALA A 43 -15.82 1.56 3.70
N GLU A 44 -15.24 0.55 4.36
CA GLU A 44 -15.76 -0.07 5.59
C GLU A 44 -15.28 0.63 6.88
N GLY A 45 -14.49 1.71 6.78
CA GLY A 45 -13.91 2.41 7.94
C GLY A 45 -12.92 1.59 8.77
N ARG A 46 -12.33 0.55 8.19
CA ARG A 46 -11.41 -0.37 8.90
C ARG A 46 -10.01 0.18 9.09
N ILE A 47 -9.65 1.22 8.32
CA ILE A 47 -8.36 1.92 8.46
C ILE A 47 -8.60 3.15 9.32
N THR A 48 -8.54 2.96 10.63
CA THR A 48 -9.00 3.91 11.65
C THR A 48 -8.49 5.34 11.48
N PRO A 49 -7.22 5.63 11.11
CA PRO A 49 -6.76 7.00 10.88
C PRO A 49 -7.45 7.70 9.70
N LEU A 50 -8.11 6.93 8.83
CA LEU A 50 -8.76 7.39 7.60
C LEU A 50 -10.28 7.12 7.60
N ALA A 51 -10.85 6.70 8.73
CA ALA A 51 -12.25 6.23 8.81
C ALA A 51 -13.29 7.36 8.71
N ASP A 52 -12.91 8.60 9.03
CA ASP A 52 -13.85 9.73 9.08
C ASP A 52 -14.23 10.30 7.71
N TYR A 53 -13.68 9.78 6.63
CA TYR A 53 -13.97 10.24 5.28
C TYR A 53 -15.18 9.52 4.68
N PRO A 54 -16.30 10.21 4.44
CA PRO A 54 -17.51 9.59 3.89
C PRO A 54 -17.43 9.32 2.39
N GLN A 55 -16.47 9.95 1.69
CA GLN A 55 -16.32 9.84 0.24
C GLN A 55 -14.94 9.32 -0.13
N GLN A 56 -14.92 8.40 -1.09
CA GLN A 56 -13.71 7.80 -1.65
C GLN A 56 -13.78 7.80 -3.17
N ARG A 57 -12.72 8.27 -3.82
CA ARG A 57 -12.51 8.14 -5.27
C ARG A 57 -11.22 7.41 -5.54
N ALA A 58 -11.26 6.38 -6.39
CA ALA A 58 -10.08 5.64 -6.81
C ALA A 58 -9.43 6.23 -8.06
N GLU A 59 -8.14 5.95 -8.28
CA GLU A 59 -7.38 6.28 -9.49
C GLU A 59 -7.42 7.78 -9.83
N VAL A 60 -7.14 8.64 -8.84
CA VAL A 60 -7.31 10.09 -8.96
C VAL A 60 -6.05 10.75 -9.49
N LYS A 61 -6.20 11.59 -10.51
CA LYS A 61 -5.17 12.52 -10.96
C LYS A 61 -5.48 13.91 -10.44
N LEU A 62 -4.55 14.48 -9.69
CA LEU A 62 -4.61 15.88 -9.29
C LEU A 62 -4.06 16.77 -10.40
N PRO A 63 -4.70 17.92 -10.72
CA PRO A 63 -4.29 18.76 -11.84
C PRO A 63 -2.85 19.26 -11.73
N GLU A 64 -2.39 19.52 -10.51
CA GLU A 64 -1.07 20.05 -10.16
C GLU A 64 0.04 19.00 -10.16
N LEU A 65 -0.28 17.70 -10.23
CA LEU A 65 0.68 16.60 -10.14
C LEU A 65 0.69 15.74 -11.40
N ALA A 66 1.84 15.14 -11.67
CA ALA A 66 2.00 14.32 -12.87
C ALA A 66 1.51 12.87 -12.67
N SER A 67 1.54 12.37 -11.44
CA SER A 67 1.13 11.00 -11.12
C SER A 67 -0.38 10.88 -10.88
N ARG A 68 -0.87 9.65 -10.96
CA ARG A 68 -2.18 9.25 -10.51
C ARG A 68 -2.00 8.53 -9.18
N PHE A 69 -2.82 8.88 -8.20
CA PHE A 69 -2.83 8.29 -6.87
C PHE A 69 -3.96 7.27 -6.73
N ASP A 70 -3.77 6.31 -5.85
CA ASP A 70 -4.70 5.20 -5.71
C ASP A 70 -6.06 5.65 -5.17
N PHE A 71 -6.08 6.58 -4.16
CA PHE A 71 -7.34 7.10 -3.63
C PHE A 71 -7.24 8.59 -3.26
N LEU A 72 -8.40 9.26 -3.36
CA LEU A 72 -8.68 10.54 -2.72
C LEU A 72 -9.88 10.35 -1.78
N LEU A 73 -9.68 10.69 -0.51
CA LEU A 73 -10.70 10.68 0.53
C LEU A 73 -11.14 12.11 0.81
N SER A 74 -12.46 12.36 0.90
CA SER A 74 -13.00 13.71 1.01
C SER A 74 -14.33 13.74 1.76
N GLY A 75 -14.83 14.97 2.01
CA GLY A 75 -16.14 15.21 2.62
C GLY A 75 -16.17 15.17 4.15
N ALA A 76 -15.02 15.09 4.81
CA ALA A 76 -14.89 15.25 6.26
C ALA A 76 -14.69 16.73 6.64
N GLU A 77 -14.72 17.06 7.93
CA GLU A 77 -14.37 18.39 8.43
C GLU A 77 -12.87 18.71 8.29
N GLN A 78 -12.04 17.66 8.18
CA GLN A 78 -10.61 17.75 7.95
C GLN A 78 -10.27 17.87 6.44
N PRO A 79 -9.05 18.32 6.07
CA PRO A 79 -8.63 18.40 4.67
C PRO A 79 -8.72 17.07 3.94
N ASP A 80 -9.02 17.09 2.64
CA ASP A 80 -8.97 15.91 1.78
C ASP A 80 -7.63 15.16 1.91
N CYS A 81 -7.68 13.84 1.89
CA CYS A 81 -6.51 12.98 2.03
C CYS A 81 -6.22 12.21 0.75
N VAL A 82 -5.01 12.39 0.22
CA VAL A 82 -4.47 11.58 -0.89
C VAL A 82 -3.80 10.34 -0.33
N VAL A 83 -4.17 9.17 -0.84
CA VAL A 83 -3.62 7.89 -0.39
C VAL A 83 -2.92 7.18 -1.54
N GLU A 84 -1.67 6.80 -1.30
CA GLU A 84 -0.88 5.93 -2.17
C GLU A 84 -0.63 4.60 -1.48
N VAL A 85 -0.98 3.50 -2.14
CA VAL A 85 -0.86 2.14 -1.60
C VAL A 85 0.40 1.46 -2.13
N LYS A 86 1.12 0.78 -1.27
CA LYS A 86 2.28 -0.05 -1.62
C LYS A 86 2.08 -1.47 -1.11
N SER A 87 2.13 -2.44 -2.02
CA SER A 87 2.07 -3.86 -1.65
C SER A 87 3.40 -4.30 -1.05
N VAL A 88 3.36 -4.88 0.15
CA VAL A 88 4.54 -5.39 0.86
C VAL A 88 4.44 -6.89 1.00
N THR A 89 5.40 -7.60 0.38
CA THR A 89 5.54 -9.06 0.46
C THR A 89 6.98 -9.51 0.70
N LEU A 90 7.95 -8.59 0.63
CA LEU A 90 9.36 -8.89 0.95
C LEU A 90 9.50 -9.08 2.47
N ALA A 91 9.77 -10.29 2.90
CA ALA A 91 10.06 -10.65 4.28
C ALA A 91 11.56 -10.87 4.46
N LEU A 92 12.15 -10.20 5.45
CA LEU A 92 13.58 -10.28 5.77
C LEU A 92 13.89 -11.23 6.93
N GLY A 93 12.87 -11.93 7.46
CA GLY A 93 12.96 -12.75 8.66
C GLY A 93 12.50 -11.98 9.91
N GLU A 94 12.31 -12.71 11.02
CA GLU A 94 11.96 -12.16 12.34
C GLU A 94 10.72 -11.24 12.33
N GLY A 95 9.79 -11.48 11.40
CA GLY A 95 8.58 -10.66 11.25
C GLY A 95 8.79 -9.31 10.57
N VAL A 96 10.00 -9.03 10.06
CA VAL A 96 10.30 -7.76 9.38
C VAL A 96 9.92 -7.85 7.91
N GLY A 97 9.02 -6.98 7.48
CA GLY A 97 8.74 -6.69 6.07
C GLY A 97 9.46 -5.45 5.59
N ALA A 98 9.82 -5.41 4.31
CA ALA A 98 10.51 -4.27 3.73
C ALA A 98 9.92 -3.83 2.38
N PHE A 99 10.06 -2.54 2.07
CA PHE A 99 9.69 -1.97 0.79
C PHE A 99 10.73 -0.89 0.37
N PRO A 100 11.10 -0.79 -0.90
CA PRO A 100 10.65 -1.62 -2.02
C PRO A 100 11.44 -2.94 -2.15
N ASP A 101 10.94 -3.87 -2.96
CA ASP A 101 11.62 -5.13 -3.32
C ASP A 101 12.59 -4.99 -4.51
N ALA A 102 12.61 -3.82 -5.15
CA ALA A 102 13.55 -3.41 -6.19
C ALA A 102 13.63 -1.88 -6.24
N VAL A 103 14.68 -1.32 -6.85
CA VAL A 103 14.81 0.14 -7.05
C VAL A 103 13.57 0.68 -7.77
N SER A 104 12.86 1.63 -7.13
CA SER A 104 11.56 2.12 -7.57
C SER A 104 11.56 3.62 -7.85
N GLN A 105 12.02 4.03 -9.03
CA GLN A 105 11.96 5.45 -9.46
C GLN A 105 10.52 6.01 -9.40
N ARG A 106 9.52 5.19 -9.75
CA ARG A 106 8.12 5.58 -9.61
C ARG A 106 7.73 5.79 -8.16
N GLY A 107 8.16 4.91 -7.26
CA GLY A 107 7.93 5.05 -5.81
C GLY A 107 8.57 6.31 -5.24
N GLN A 108 9.82 6.59 -5.62
CA GLN A 108 10.53 7.82 -5.26
C GLN A 108 9.78 9.07 -5.75
N LYS A 109 9.28 9.05 -6.99
CA LYS A 109 8.48 10.15 -7.54
C LYS A 109 7.19 10.36 -6.74
N HIS A 110 6.46 9.30 -6.42
CA HIS A 110 5.23 9.39 -5.63
C HIS A 110 5.49 10.00 -4.24
N LEU A 111 6.61 9.66 -3.58
CA LEU A 111 6.97 10.28 -2.30
C LEU A 111 7.19 11.79 -2.41
N ARG A 112 7.90 12.26 -3.45
CA ARG A 112 8.07 13.70 -3.69
C ARG A 112 6.74 14.39 -3.93
N GLU A 113 5.85 13.78 -4.71
CA GLU A 113 4.52 14.33 -4.98
C GLU A 113 3.61 14.32 -3.75
N LEU A 114 3.68 13.32 -2.86
CA LEU A 114 2.97 13.34 -1.58
C LEU A 114 3.43 14.49 -0.67
N ILE A 115 4.73 14.82 -0.68
CA ILE A 115 5.25 16.01 0.01
C ILE A 115 4.59 17.29 -0.53
N GLU A 116 4.47 17.42 -1.86
CA GLU A 116 3.79 18.57 -2.47
C GLU A 116 2.29 18.62 -2.12
N VAL A 117 1.62 17.48 -1.99
CA VAL A 117 0.23 17.41 -1.52
C VAL A 117 0.09 18.02 -0.11
N VAL A 118 1.00 17.66 0.81
CA VAL A 118 1.01 18.21 2.18
C VAL A 118 1.31 19.70 2.17
N ARG A 119 2.30 20.14 1.38
CA ARG A 119 2.62 21.57 1.22
C ARG A 119 1.45 22.37 0.66
N GLY A 120 0.62 21.75 -0.16
CA GLY A 120 -0.63 22.32 -0.69
C GLY A 120 -1.79 22.37 0.30
N GLY A 121 -1.60 21.95 1.56
CA GLY A 121 -2.60 22.02 2.63
C GLY A 121 -3.57 20.85 2.67
N ARG A 122 -3.34 19.76 1.90
CA ARG A 122 -4.09 18.51 2.02
C ARG A 122 -3.35 17.52 2.93
N ARG A 123 -4.05 16.50 3.38
CA ARG A 123 -3.41 15.32 3.99
C ARG A 123 -2.87 14.40 2.89
N ALA A 124 -1.79 13.71 3.20
CA ALA A 124 -1.22 12.67 2.35
C ALA A 124 -0.86 11.45 3.18
N CYS A 125 -1.17 10.26 2.66
CA CYS A 125 -0.89 8.99 3.31
C CYS A 125 -0.19 8.03 2.34
N LEU A 126 0.95 7.50 2.74
CA LEU A 126 1.54 6.31 2.14
C LEU A 126 1.12 5.10 2.97
N LEU A 127 0.38 4.17 2.36
CA LEU A 127 -0.19 3.01 3.04
C LEU A 127 0.47 1.73 2.54
N PHE A 128 1.27 1.10 3.38
CA PHE A 128 1.80 -0.24 3.13
C PHE A 128 0.70 -1.29 3.37
N CYS A 129 0.27 -1.94 2.30
CA CYS A 129 -0.62 -3.09 2.33
C CYS A 129 0.23 -4.36 2.47
N VAL A 130 0.32 -4.90 3.67
CA VAL A 130 1.20 -6.04 4.00
C VAL A 130 0.45 -7.34 3.75
N MET A 131 0.68 -7.93 2.58
CA MET A 131 0.00 -9.15 2.13
C MET A 131 0.86 -10.40 2.34
N HIS A 132 1.40 -10.56 3.56
CA HIS A 132 2.26 -11.68 3.95
C HIS A 132 2.00 -12.03 5.42
N SER A 133 1.60 -13.28 5.69
CA SER A 133 1.17 -13.67 7.05
C SER A 133 2.30 -13.74 8.08
N GLY A 134 3.55 -13.78 7.65
CA GLY A 134 4.74 -13.80 8.54
C GLY A 134 5.33 -12.44 8.85
N ILE A 135 4.72 -11.32 8.35
CA ILE A 135 5.21 -9.95 8.61
C ILE A 135 4.39 -9.32 9.74
N SER A 136 5.08 -8.73 10.71
CA SER A 136 4.51 -8.05 11.88
C SER A 136 4.96 -6.59 12.03
N GLN A 137 5.93 -6.13 11.25
CA GLN A 137 6.40 -4.75 11.18
C GLN A 137 6.97 -4.43 9.79
N VAL A 138 7.04 -3.14 9.44
CA VAL A 138 7.53 -2.71 8.12
C VAL A 138 8.64 -1.67 8.28
N ARG A 139 9.64 -1.72 7.40
CA ARG A 139 10.68 -0.70 7.27
C ARG A 139 11.01 -0.40 5.81
N PRO A 140 11.68 0.72 5.49
CA PRO A 140 12.28 0.89 4.17
C PRO A 140 13.40 -0.13 3.93
N ALA A 141 13.52 -0.59 2.68
CA ALA A 141 14.60 -1.46 2.23
C ALA A 141 15.78 -0.61 1.76
N ASP A 142 16.48 0.05 2.70
CA ASP A 142 17.60 0.95 2.38
C ASP A 142 18.73 0.22 1.64
N GLU A 143 18.89 -1.08 1.87
CA GLU A 143 19.84 -1.95 1.18
C GLU A 143 19.52 -2.19 -0.29
N ILE A 144 18.26 -1.97 -0.70
CA ILE A 144 17.77 -2.15 -2.08
C ILE A 144 17.64 -0.79 -2.78
N ASP A 145 16.96 0.16 -2.11
CA ASP A 145 16.71 1.51 -2.64
C ASP A 145 16.94 2.56 -1.54
N PRO A 146 18.19 2.95 -1.31
CA PRO A 146 18.54 3.94 -0.27
C PRO A 146 17.89 5.31 -0.52
N GLU A 147 17.65 5.67 -1.79
CA GLU A 147 16.97 6.92 -2.14
C GLU A 147 15.49 6.88 -1.77
N TYR A 148 14.82 5.74 -1.95
CA TYR A 148 13.44 5.56 -1.49
C TYR A 148 13.35 5.73 0.03
N GLY A 149 14.24 5.07 0.79
CA GLY A 149 14.25 5.17 2.25
C GLY A 149 14.52 6.59 2.74
N ARG A 150 15.47 7.30 2.11
CA ARG A 150 15.74 8.71 2.40
C ARG A 150 14.49 9.59 2.14
N LEU A 151 13.85 9.42 1.00
CA LEU A 151 12.63 10.15 0.62
C LEU A 151 11.44 9.81 1.52
N LEU A 152 11.32 8.56 1.98
CA LEU A 152 10.26 8.16 2.89
C LEU A 152 10.38 8.89 4.24
N ARG A 153 11.59 9.00 4.77
CA ARG A 153 11.87 9.77 5.99
C ARG A 153 11.60 11.27 5.79
N GLU A 154 12.01 11.81 4.65
CA GLU A 154 11.73 13.20 4.28
C GLU A 154 10.21 13.45 4.17
N ALA A 155 9.47 12.53 3.55
CA ALA A 155 8.02 12.62 3.43
C ALA A 155 7.33 12.60 4.82
N ALA A 156 7.74 11.67 5.69
CA ALA A 156 7.23 11.62 7.06
C ALA A 156 7.52 12.91 7.83
N ALA A 157 8.75 13.43 7.72
CA ALA A 157 9.13 14.71 8.34
C ALA A 157 8.34 15.92 7.79
N ALA A 158 7.91 15.86 6.53
CA ALA A 158 7.07 16.87 5.90
C ALA A 158 5.58 16.75 6.28
N GLY A 159 5.17 15.69 7.00
CA GLY A 159 3.80 15.47 7.44
C GLY A 159 3.01 14.45 6.60
N VAL A 160 3.66 13.70 5.71
CA VAL A 160 3.03 12.53 5.06
C VAL A 160 2.84 11.43 6.10
N GLU A 161 1.61 10.98 6.25
CA GLU A 161 1.29 9.87 7.14
C GLU A 161 1.80 8.55 6.55
N VAL A 162 2.61 7.81 7.30
CA VAL A 162 3.12 6.51 6.85
C VAL A 162 2.47 5.42 7.69
N LEU A 163 1.59 4.65 7.06
CA LEU A 163 0.81 3.61 7.70
C LEU A 163 1.17 2.24 7.12
N ALA A 164 1.04 1.19 7.94
CA ALA A 164 1.09 -0.19 7.48
C ALA A 164 -0.12 -0.96 8.00
N TRP A 165 -0.73 -1.75 7.13
CA TRP A 165 -1.91 -2.54 7.45
C TRP A 165 -1.73 -3.98 7.06
N SER A 166 -1.90 -4.88 8.03
CA SER A 166 -1.81 -6.31 7.80
C SER A 166 -3.04 -6.82 7.06
N VAL A 167 -2.79 -7.54 5.98
CA VAL A 167 -3.78 -8.24 5.17
C VAL A 167 -3.35 -9.69 5.04
N TRP A 168 -4.05 -10.58 5.71
CA TRP A 168 -3.70 -12.00 5.69
C TRP A 168 -4.22 -12.68 4.43
N PRO A 169 -3.32 -13.26 3.64
CA PRO A 169 -3.71 -14.09 2.51
C PRO A 169 -4.18 -15.45 3.02
N GLU A 170 -5.36 -15.86 2.55
CA GLU A 170 -5.98 -17.16 2.79
C GLU A 170 -6.43 -17.73 1.44
N PRO A 171 -6.58 -19.05 1.26
CA PRO A 171 -7.06 -19.63 0.00
C PRO A 171 -8.43 -19.07 -0.44
N GLU A 172 -9.28 -18.70 0.53
CA GLU A 172 -10.62 -18.17 0.33
C GLU A 172 -10.61 -16.66 0.03
N GLY A 173 -9.51 -15.94 0.30
CA GLY A 173 -9.41 -14.51 0.05
C GLY A 173 -8.37 -13.77 0.88
N LEU A 174 -8.50 -12.45 0.89
CA LEU A 174 -7.64 -11.56 1.64
C LEU A 174 -8.40 -10.96 2.83
N ARG A 175 -7.89 -11.16 4.04
CA ARG A 175 -8.53 -10.71 5.28
C ARG A 175 -7.76 -9.55 5.91
N VAL A 176 -8.36 -8.37 5.95
CA VAL A 176 -7.81 -7.22 6.66
C VAL A 176 -7.76 -7.51 8.16
N ARG A 177 -6.62 -7.32 8.80
CA ARG A 177 -6.38 -7.60 10.23
C ARG A 177 -6.27 -6.32 11.07
N GLY A 178 -5.27 -5.49 10.81
CA GLY A 178 -5.06 -4.27 11.59
C GLY A 178 -3.73 -3.58 11.29
N ALA A 179 -3.46 -2.53 12.02
CA ALA A 179 -2.24 -1.74 11.89
C ALA A 179 -1.00 -2.54 12.29
N LEU A 180 0.09 -2.27 11.59
CA LEU A 180 1.44 -2.74 11.93
C LEU A 180 2.35 -1.54 12.19
N PRO A 181 3.36 -1.68 13.06
CA PRO A 181 4.37 -0.65 13.26
C PRO A 181 5.20 -0.44 11.99
N VAL A 182 5.57 0.82 11.74
CA VAL A 182 6.53 1.22 10.71
C VAL A 182 7.74 1.83 11.40
N SER A 183 8.92 1.30 11.11
CA SER A 183 10.22 1.82 11.58
C SER A 183 10.89 2.57 10.43
N LEU A 184 11.09 3.88 10.55
CA LEU A 184 11.70 4.74 9.52
C LEU A 184 13.18 4.98 9.77
#